data_48adfde42200228276bfa4c6e0872af4
#
_entry.id   48adfde42200228276bfa4c6e0872af4
#
_cell.length_a   1.000
_cell.length_b   1.000
_cell.length_c   1.000
_cell.angle_alpha   90.00
_cell.angle_beta   90.00
_cell.angle_gamma   90.00
#
_symmetry.space_group_name_H-M   'P 1'
#
loop_
_entity.id
_entity.type
_entity.pdbx_description
1 polymer ?
#
loop_
_entity_poly.entity_id
_entity_poly.type
_entity_poly.pdbx_seq_one_letter_code
_entity_poly.pdbx_strand_id
1 'polypeptide(L)'
;MPKDLYRYDAPLVTGTHCTLTGAVIAWSGKKEIEYFCGPKTVGCEVNKLVILQKPESWNDWQALQILGHEVMHLCGAKHEVVK
;
A
#
# COMPACT_ATOMS: atom_id res chain seq x y z
N MET A 1 -4.22 -15.93 -4.72
CA MET A 1 -3.06 -15.95 -3.84
C MET A 1 -3.34 -16.79 -2.62
N PRO A 2 -2.45 -17.69 -2.25
CA PRO A 2 -2.67 -18.52 -1.07
C PRO A 2 -2.74 -17.68 0.19
N LYS A 3 -3.74 -17.93 1.03
CA LYS A 3 -3.94 -17.17 2.26
C LYS A 3 -2.85 -17.43 3.29
N ASP A 4 -2.26 -18.58 3.24
CA ASP A 4 -1.24 -19.03 4.21
C ASP A 4 0.14 -18.41 3.96
N LEU A 5 0.28 -17.60 2.92
CA LEU A 5 1.50 -16.82 2.74
C LEU A 5 1.62 -15.64 3.68
N TYR A 6 0.53 -15.23 4.32
CA TYR A 6 0.51 -14.06 5.20
C TYR A 6 0.02 -14.45 6.58
N ARG A 7 0.59 -13.78 7.58
CA ARG A 7 0.11 -13.89 8.95
C ARG A 7 -0.91 -12.79 9.20
N TYR A 8 -2.14 -13.19 9.42
CA TYR A 8 -3.23 -12.24 9.64
C TYR A 8 -3.38 -11.85 11.10
N ASP A 9 -2.72 -12.59 12.00
CA ASP A 9 -2.71 -12.30 13.42
C ASP A 9 -1.57 -11.36 13.84
N ALA A 10 -0.68 -11.03 12.92
CA ALA A 10 0.39 -10.08 13.19
C ALA A 10 -0.17 -8.66 13.28
N PRO A 11 0.31 -7.82 14.21
CA PRO A 11 -0.16 -6.45 14.29
C PRO A 11 0.20 -5.67 13.02
N LEU A 12 -0.74 -4.86 12.52
CA LEU A 12 -0.50 -4.05 11.34
C LEU A 12 0.59 -3.01 11.60
N VAL A 13 0.53 -2.37 12.74
CA VAL A 13 1.50 -1.36 13.14
C VAL A 13 1.75 -1.47 14.63
N THR A 14 2.86 -0.88 15.08
CA THR A 14 3.19 -0.79 16.50
C THR A 14 3.15 0.68 16.93
N GLY A 15 3.00 0.91 18.25
CA GLY A 15 2.94 2.25 18.78
C GLY A 15 1.55 2.86 18.72
N THR A 16 1.46 4.13 19.09
CA THR A 16 0.19 4.85 19.22
C THR A 16 -0.02 5.90 18.14
N HIS A 17 0.97 6.14 17.30
CA HIS A 17 0.87 7.15 16.25
C HIS A 17 1.92 6.87 15.18
N CYS A 18 1.80 7.56 14.07
CA CYS A 18 2.71 7.42 12.95
C CYS A 18 2.89 8.80 12.31
N THR A 19 4.13 9.18 12.04
CA THR A 19 4.45 10.46 11.41
C THR A 19 4.82 10.20 9.95
N LEU A 20 4.13 10.86 9.03
CA LEU A 20 4.33 10.67 7.59
C LEU A 20 5.15 11.80 6.96
N THR A 21 6.13 12.31 7.68
CA THR A 21 6.98 13.40 7.19
C THR A 21 7.72 12.98 5.93
N GLY A 22 7.61 13.78 4.88
CA GLY A 22 8.31 13.52 3.61
C GLY A 22 7.63 12.52 2.70
N ALA A 23 6.47 12.00 3.07
CA ALA A 23 5.74 11.09 2.22
C ALA A 23 5.05 11.84 1.07
N VAL A 24 5.09 11.26 -0.12
CA VAL A 24 4.45 11.80 -1.31
C VAL A 24 3.58 10.72 -1.92
N ILE A 25 2.36 11.09 -2.31
CA ILE A 25 1.45 10.19 -3.00
C ILE A 25 1.33 10.66 -4.44
N ALA A 26 1.76 9.83 -5.38
CA ALA A 26 1.69 10.11 -6.80
C ALA A 26 0.51 9.36 -7.41
N TRP A 27 -0.48 10.11 -7.88
CA TRP A 27 -1.61 9.53 -8.58
C TRP A 27 -1.16 9.12 -9.98
N SER A 28 -1.31 7.86 -10.32
CA SER A 28 -0.77 7.32 -11.57
C SER A 28 -1.80 6.45 -12.26
N GLY A 29 -1.71 6.36 -13.59
CA GLY A 29 -2.53 5.45 -14.35
C GLY A 29 -2.03 4.02 -14.22
N LYS A 30 -2.83 3.08 -14.71
CA LYS A 30 -2.51 1.66 -14.58
C LYS A 30 -1.16 1.31 -15.23
N LYS A 31 -0.87 1.88 -16.41
CA LYS A 31 0.38 1.58 -17.11
C LYS A 31 1.58 2.10 -16.35
N GLU A 32 1.50 3.30 -15.79
CA GLU A 32 2.58 3.88 -15.01
C GLU A 32 2.81 3.06 -13.73
N ILE A 33 1.74 2.63 -13.09
CA ILE A 33 1.86 1.80 -11.89
C ILE A 33 2.59 0.52 -12.23
N GLU A 34 2.21 -0.16 -13.30
CA GLU A 34 2.88 -1.39 -13.71
C GLU A 34 4.33 -1.16 -14.11
N TYR A 35 4.61 -0.01 -14.71
CA TYR A 35 5.98 0.34 -15.10
C TYR A 35 6.88 0.52 -13.87
N PHE A 36 6.41 1.24 -12.86
CA PHE A 36 7.22 1.55 -11.67
C PHE A 36 7.16 0.48 -10.60
N CYS A 37 6.05 -0.23 -10.49
CA CYS A 37 5.82 -1.19 -9.41
C CYS A 37 5.93 -2.65 -9.85
N GLY A 38 5.92 -2.91 -11.16
CA GLY A 38 5.97 -4.25 -11.70
C GLY A 38 4.65 -4.72 -12.30
N PRO A 39 4.67 -5.80 -13.09
CA PRO A 39 3.46 -6.28 -13.76
C PRO A 39 2.40 -6.75 -12.76
N LYS A 40 1.14 -6.48 -13.09
CA LYS A 40 -0.04 -6.87 -12.31
C LYS A 40 -0.09 -6.26 -10.91
N THR A 41 0.66 -5.18 -10.68
CA THR A 41 0.57 -4.46 -9.41
C THR A 41 -0.51 -3.40 -9.47
N VAL A 42 -1.03 -3.04 -8.30
CA VAL A 42 -2.06 -2.00 -8.16
C VAL A 42 -1.57 -0.78 -7.41
N GLY A 43 -0.33 -0.84 -6.93
CA GLY A 43 0.32 0.25 -6.23
C GLY A 43 1.57 -0.23 -5.53
N CYS A 44 2.42 0.71 -5.16
CA CYS A 44 3.62 0.37 -4.40
C CYS A 44 4.12 1.57 -3.61
N GLU A 45 5.04 1.31 -2.68
CA GLU A 45 5.71 2.33 -1.90
C GLU A 45 7.21 2.12 -2.05
N VAL A 46 7.93 3.20 -2.40
CA VAL A 46 9.38 3.18 -2.52
C VAL A 46 9.91 4.46 -1.89
N ASN A 47 10.67 4.34 -0.81
CA ASN A 47 11.31 5.48 -0.16
C ASN A 47 10.34 6.62 0.13
N LYS A 48 9.19 6.29 0.73
CA LYS A 48 8.12 7.25 1.07
C LYS A 48 7.39 7.84 -0.13
N LEU A 49 7.65 7.33 -1.33
CA LEU A 49 6.85 7.67 -2.50
C LEU A 49 5.84 6.55 -2.71
N VAL A 50 4.57 6.90 -2.66
CA VAL A 50 3.47 5.96 -2.91
C VAL A 50 2.94 6.21 -4.31
N ILE A 51 2.89 5.18 -5.12
CA ILE A 51 2.41 5.24 -6.50
C ILE A 51 1.16 4.37 -6.58
N LEU A 52 0.04 5.00 -6.87
CA LEU A 52 -1.23 4.28 -6.96
C LEU A 52 -2.26 5.10 -7.73
N GLN A 53 -3.38 4.46 -8.06
CA GLN A 53 -4.46 5.10 -8.78
C GLN A 53 -5.30 5.94 -7.82
N LYS A 54 -5.68 7.14 -8.28
CA LYS A 54 -6.50 8.04 -7.50
C LYS A 54 -7.91 7.45 -7.30
N PRO A 55 -8.43 7.43 -6.07
CA PRO A 55 -9.83 7.03 -5.87
C PRO A 55 -10.77 8.00 -6.60
N GLU A 56 -11.80 7.46 -7.24
CA GLU A 56 -12.75 8.27 -8.00
C GLU A 56 -13.85 8.85 -7.11
N SER A 57 -14.16 8.18 -6.00
CA SER A 57 -15.22 8.61 -5.09
C SER A 57 -15.04 7.90 -3.75
N TRP A 58 -15.85 8.29 -2.77
CA TRP A 58 -15.87 7.61 -1.48
C TRP A 58 -16.38 6.18 -1.57
N ASN A 59 -17.02 5.80 -2.69
CA ASN A 59 -17.47 4.43 -2.93
C ASN A 59 -16.47 3.58 -3.69
N ASP A 60 -15.33 4.14 -4.05
CA ASP A 60 -14.26 3.40 -4.71
C ASP A 60 -13.46 2.62 -3.67
N TRP A 61 -14.08 1.58 -3.14
CA TRP A 61 -13.52 0.81 -2.03
C TRP A 61 -12.19 0.17 -2.35
N GLN A 62 -12.01 -0.31 -3.57
CA GLN A 62 -10.76 -0.93 -3.97
C GLN A 62 -9.60 0.07 -3.92
N ALA A 63 -9.78 1.23 -4.51
CA ALA A 63 -8.74 2.26 -4.51
C ALA A 63 -8.45 2.77 -3.10
N LEU A 64 -9.51 2.93 -2.28
CA LEU A 64 -9.34 3.36 -0.89
C LEU A 64 -8.61 2.30 -0.05
N GLN A 65 -8.88 1.02 -0.29
CA GLN A 65 -8.17 -0.05 0.41
C GLN A 65 -6.69 -0.08 0.02
N ILE A 66 -6.39 0.11 -1.25
CA ILE A 66 -5.00 0.16 -1.72
C ILE A 66 -4.29 1.34 -1.09
N LEU A 67 -4.92 2.51 -1.07
CA LEU A 67 -4.36 3.69 -0.43
C LEU A 67 -4.07 3.43 1.05
N GLY A 68 -5.03 2.88 1.78
CA GLY A 68 -4.84 2.54 3.20
C GLY A 68 -3.73 1.54 3.40
N HIS A 69 -3.63 0.54 2.53
CA HIS A 69 -2.57 -0.47 2.57
C HIS A 69 -1.19 0.19 2.46
N GLU A 70 -1.02 1.09 1.49
CA GLU A 70 0.28 1.76 1.29
C GLU A 70 0.57 2.74 2.42
N VAL A 71 -0.44 3.41 2.98
CA VAL A 71 -0.24 4.27 4.15
C VAL A 71 0.24 3.45 5.34
N MET A 72 -0.28 2.25 5.53
CA MET A 72 0.19 1.37 6.60
C MET A 72 1.66 1.01 6.42
N HIS A 73 2.10 0.78 5.18
CA HIS A 73 3.53 0.55 4.92
C HIS A 73 4.38 1.76 5.28
N LEU A 74 3.90 2.97 5.02
CA LEU A 74 4.60 4.18 5.42
C LEU A 74 4.73 4.28 6.94
N CYS A 75 3.77 3.72 7.67
CA CYS A 75 3.79 3.68 9.13
C CYS A 75 4.58 2.49 9.69
N GLY A 76 5.24 1.72 8.84
CA GLY A 76 6.11 0.63 9.27
C GLY A 76 5.49 -0.75 9.20
N ALA A 77 4.26 -0.88 8.75
CA ALA A 77 3.65 -2.19 8.59
C ALA A 77 4.36 -2.97 7.48
N LYS A 78 4.52 -4.25 7.68
CA LYS A 78 5.19 -5.13 6.73
C LYS A 78 4.36 -6.39 6.53
N HIS A 79 4.48 -6.94 5.32
CA HIS A 79 3.93 -8.26 5.07
C HIS A 79 4.76 -9.30 5.82
N GLU A 80 4.07 -10.16 6.55
CA GLU A 80 4.73 -11.29 7.21
C GLU A 80 4.40 -12.55 6.42
N VAL A 81 5.41 -13.14 5.82
CA VAL A 81 5.25 -14.31 4.97
C VAL A 81 5.42 -15.56 5.82
N VAL A 82 4.46 -16.47 5.74
CA VAL A 82 4.53 -17.77 6.40
C VAL A 82 5.28 -18.72 5.48
N LYS A 83 6.35 -19.27 5.99
CA LYS A 83 7.17 -20.24 5.25
C LYS A 83 6.76 -21.67 5.53
#